data_5f6df712195aa938684179b5544ceb0e
#
_entry.id   5f6df712195aa938684179b5544ceb0e
#
_cell.length_a   1.000
_cell.length_b   1.000
_cell.length_c   1.000
_cell.angle_alpha   90.00
_cell.angle_beta   90.00
_cell.angle_gamma   90.00
#
_symmetry.space_group_name_H-M   'P 1'
#
loop_
_entity.id
_entity.type
_entity.pdbx_description
1 polymer ?
#
loop_
_entity_poly.entity_id
_entity_poly.type
_entity_poly.pdbx_seq_one_letter_code
_entity_poly.pdbx_strand_id
1 'polypeptide(L)'
;MNWTPVCYFYHGFSLEELTAMYYVADIALVTPLRDGMNLVAKEYVATKCDNPGVLILSEMAGAAVELTDAIQINPNDTEQIENAICQALEMPEEEQKQRLQRMQSILSVQTVNKWAADFVNELNATCMKNDMLRKKRIVAATIAQIKLKYNQAKQRLILLDYDGTLTALKPRPEDAQPTPELISI
;
A
#
# COMPACT_ATOMS: atom_id res chain seq x y z
N MET A 1 -46.30 10.55 5.76
CA MET A 1 -44.87 10.83 5.71
C MET A 1 -44.37 10.50 4.31
N ASN A 2 -43.76 11.47 3.63
CA ASN A 2 -43.10 11.18 2.34
C ASN A 2 -41.77 10.49 2.66
N TRP A 3 -41.74 9.17 2.50
CA TRP A 3 -40.49 8.41 2.60
C TRP A 3 -39.66 8.60 1.34
N THR A 4 -38.38 8.97 1.49
CA THR A 4 -37.42 9.13 0.40
C THR A 4 -36.30 8.11 0.61
N PRO A 5 -36.05 7.18 -0.32
CA PRO A 5 -35.06 6.11 -0.12
C PRO A 5 -33.62 6.61 -0.08
N VAL A 6 -33.35 7.79 -0.66
CA VAL A 6 -32.00 8.40 -0.69
C VAL A 6 -32.12 9.85 -0.27
N CYS A 7 -31.36 10.25 0.74
CA CYS A 7 -31.14 11.64 1.12
C CYS A 7 -29.75 12.05 0.67
N TYR A 8 -29.67 12.94 -0.32
CA TYR A 8 -28.41 13.45 -0.84
C TYR A 8 -28.10 14.83 -0.27
N PHE A 9 -26.93 14.97 0.33
CA PHE A 9 -26.45 16.22 0.89
C PHE A 9 -25.27 16.75 0.08
N TYR A 10 -25.39 17.96 -0.45
CA TYR A 10 -24.33 18.63 -1.22
C TYR A 10 -23.73 19.78 -0.41
N HIS A 11 -23.24 19.45 0.79
CA HIS A 11 -22.53 20.40 1.65
C HIS A 11 -21.63 19.63 2.62
N GLY A 12 -20.66 20.34 3.22
CA GLY A 12 -19.84 19.79 4.30
C GLY A 12 -20.61 19.77 5.62
N PHE A 13 -20.25 18.84 6.48
CA PHE A 13 -20.75 18.72 7.84
C PHE A 13 -19.66 19.09 8.84
N SER A 14 -20.02 19.62 9.99
CA SER A 14 -19.14 19.75 11.12
C SER A 14 -18.76 18.37 11.67
N LEU A 15 -17.66 18.31 12.46
CA LEU A 15 -17.27 17.06 13.11
C LEU A 15 -18.37 16.50 14.03
N GLU A 16 -19.10 17.37 14.72
CA GLU A 16 -20.18 16.98 15.62
C GLU A 16 -21.35 16.35 14.84
N GLU A 17 -21.74 16.95 13.72
CA GLU A 17 -22.79 16.42 12.85
C GLU A 17 -22.40 15.07 12.23
N LEU A 18 -21.17 14.96 11.72
CA LEU A 18 -20.65 13.70 11.18
C LEU A 18 -20.61 12.60 12.24
N THR A 19 -20.12 12.92 13.43
CA THR A 19 -20.07 11.97 14.56
C THR A 19 -21.47 11.49 14.93
N ALA A 20 -22.46 12.39 14.96
CA ALA A 20 -23.83 12.02 15.22
C ALA A 20 -24.41 11.11 14.13
N MET A 21 -24.12 11.40 12.84
CA MET A 21 -24.54 10.54 11.73
C MET A 21 -23.90 9.16 11.81
N TYR A 22 -22.60 9.07 12.07
CA TYR A 22 -21.91 7.79 12.24
C TYR A 22 -22.46 7.00 13.42
N TYR A 23 -22.78 7.67 14.52
CA TYR A 23 -23.31 7.02 15.72
C TYR A 23 -24.67 6.37 15.49
N VAL A 24 -25.59 7.05 14.77
CA VAL A 24 -26.95 6.54 14.51
C VAL A 24 -27.03 5.59 13.32
N ALA A 25 -26.05 5.60 12.41
CA ALA A 25 -26.07 4.76 11.22
C ALA A 25 -25.84 3.28 11.58
N ASP A 26 -26.73 2.38 11.20
CA ASP A 26 -26.58 0.95 11.41
C ASP A 26 -25.49 0.35 10.52
N ILE A 27 -25.37 0.85 9.29
CA ILE A 27 -24.40 0.38 8.29
C ILE A 27 -23.67 1.58 7.69
N ALA A 28 -22.34 1.51 7.64
CA ALA A 28 -21.54 2.41 6.82
C ALA A 28 -21.08 1.67 5.55
N LEU A 29 -21.45 2.20 4.39
CA LEU A 29 -21.02 1.71 3.09
C LEU A 29 -19.97 2.67 2.51
N VAL A 30 -18.72 2.22 2.48
CA VAL A 30 -17.56 3.01 2.06
C VAL A 30 -16.90 2.34 0.86
N THR A 31 -17.18 2.84 -0.34
CA THR A 31 -16.87 2.18 -1.62
C THR A 31 -15.94 3.00 -2.54
N PRO A 32 -14.78 3.49 -2.07
CA PRO A 32 -13.86 4.17 -2.96
C PRO A 32 -13.28 3.20 -3.99
N LEU A 33 -13.09 3.69 -5.22
CA LEU A 33 -12.38 2.96 -6.28
C LEU A 33 -10.87 2.97 -6.08
N ARG A 34 -10.35 3.98 -5.38
CA ARG A 34 -8.94 4.10 -5.00
C ARG A 34 -8.81 5.12 -3.88
N ASP A 35 -8.32 4.68 -2.74
CA ASP A 35 -8.08 5.54 -1.59
C ASP A 35 -6.84 5.03 -0.83
N GLY A 36 -5.90 5.91 -0.52
CA GLY A 36 -4.65 5.54 0.16
C GLY A 36 -4.83 5.17 1.64
N MET A 37 -5.91 5.62 2.29
CA MET A 37 -6.20 5.32 3.69
C MET A 37 -7.71 5.12 3.92
N ASN A 38 -8.50 6.14 3.73
CA ASN A 38 -9.90 6.31 4.07
C ASN A 38 -10.16 6.56 5.56
N LEU A 39 -10.22 7.83 5.94
CA LEU A 39 -10.49 8.24 7.31
C LEU A 39 -11.97 8.00 7.70
N VAL A 40 -12.92 8.11 6.76
CA VAL A 40 -14.36 7.92 7.01
C VAL A 40 -14.63 6.55 7.62
N ALA A 41 -14.02 5.49 7.10
CA ALA A 41 -14.15 4.14 7.66
C ALA A 41 -13.62 4.06 9.10
N LYS A 42 -12.47 4.69 9.38
CA LYS A 42 -11.87 4.73 10.72
C LYS A 42 -12.71 5.56 11.70
N GLU A 43 -13.22 6.70 11.25
CA GLU A 43 -14.10 7.58 12.02
C GLU A 43 -15.41 6.89 12.41
N TYR A 44 -16.05 6.18 11.46
CA TYR A 44 -17.23 5.38 11.76
C TYR A 44 -16.96 4.36 12.85
N VAL A 45 -15.93 3.53 12.69
CA VAL A 45 -15.57 2.50 13.68
C VAL A 45 -15.25 3.10 15.04
N ALA A 46 -14.50 4.22 15.08
CA ALA A 46 -14.17 4.91 16.33
C ALA A 46 -15.40 5.49 17.03
N THR A 47 -16.41 5.92 16.29
CA THR A 47 -17.63 6.53 16.83
C THR A 47 -18.58 5.50 17.45
N LYS A 48 -18.53 4.24 17.02
CA LYS A 48 -19.42 3.16 17.47
C LYS A 48 -19.01 2.55 18.83
N CYS A 49 -18.75 3.38 19.85
CA CYS A 49 -18.27 2.90 21.15
C CYS A 49 -19.27 1.99 21.88
N ASP A 50 -20.55 2.38 21.91
CA ASP A 50 -21.60 1.72 22.68
C ASP A 50 -22.76 1.20 21.81
N ASN A 51 -22.72 1.43 20.52
CA ASN A 51 -23.79 1.14 19.58
C ASN A 51 -23.34 0.12 18.54
N PRO A 52 -24.16 -0.90 18.22
CA PRO A 52 -23.84 -1.85 17.16
C PRO A 52 -23.79 -1.15 15.80
N GLY A 53 -23.16 -1.80 14.83
CA GLY A 53 -23.11 -1.33 13.47
C GLY A 53 -22.16 -2.17 12.61
N VAL A 54 -22.30 -2.05 11.31
CA VAL A 54 -21.51 -2.82 10.34
C VAL A 54 -20.79 -1.88 9.39
N LEU A 55 -19.52 -2.12 9.20
CA LEU A 55 -18.72 -1.45 8.16
C LEU A 55 -18.64 -2.36 6.93
N ILE A 56 -19.11 -1.85 5.78
CA ILE A 56 -18.86 -2.43 4.47
C ILE A 56 -17.79 -1.55 3.79
N LEU A 57 -16.64 -2.13 3.46
CA LEU A 57 -15.47 -1.37 3.02
C LEU A 57 -14.91 -1.92 1.72
N SER A 58 -14.63 -1.03 0.78
CA SER A 58 -13.91 -1.38 -0.44
C SER A 58 -12.52 -1.95 -0.13
N GLU A 59 -12.19 -3.10 -0.75
CA GLU A 59 -10.84 -3.68 -0.73
C GLU A 59 -9.76 -2.75 -1.31
N MET A 60 -10.17 -1.72 -2.09
CA MET A 60 -9.30 -0.72 -2.70
C MET A 60 -9.02 0.48 -1.78
N ALA A 61 -9.56 0.48 -0.56
CA ALA A 61 -9.21 1.43 0.50
C ALA A 61 -8.01 0.93 1.30
N GLY A 62 -7.02 1.79 1.55
CA GLY A 62 -5.86 1.43 2.38
C GLY A 62 -6.24 0.99 3.80
N ALA A 63 -7.34 1.51 4.35
CA ALA A 63 -7.88 1.09 5.64
C ALA A 63 -8.35 -0.38 5.66
N ALA A 64 -8.63 -1.00 4.51
CA ALA A 64 -9.09 -2.40 4.44
C ALA A 64 -8.03 -3.40 4.97
N VAL A 65 -6.75 -3.04 4.88
CA VAL A 65 -5.65 -3.85 5.43
C VAL A 65 -5.64 -3.86 6.96
N GLU A 66 -6.12 -2.76 7.58
CA GLU A 66 -6.17 -2.62 9.03
C GLU A 66 -7.54 -3.09 9.58
N LEU A 67 -8.63 -2.73 8.91
CA LEU A 67 -10.01 -3.00 9.33
C LEU A 67 -10.50 -4.34 8.74
N THR A 68 -9.82 -5.42 9.04
CA THR A 68 -10.07 -6.74 8.44
C THR A 68 -11.39 -7.39 8.85
N ASP A 69 -12.00 -6.93 9.94
CA ASP A 69 -13.32 -7.39 10.40
C ASP A 69 -14.50 -6.65 9.71
N ALA A 70 -14.23 -5.68 8.84
CA ALA A 70 -15.23 -5.11 7.94
C ALA A 70 -15.67 -6.15 6.90
N ILE A 71 -16.88 -6.01 6.36
CA ILE A 71 -17.28 -6.76 5.16
C ILE A 71 -16.55 -6.12 3.99
N GLN A 72 -15.54 -6.79 3.46
CA GLN A 72 -14.76 -6.28 2.34
C GLN A 72 -15.43 -6.62 1.02
N ILE A 73 -15.49 -5.65 0.11
CA ILE A 73 -16.14 -5.78 -1.19
C ILE A 73 -15.29 -5.18 -2.31
N ASN A 74 -15.47 -5.70 -3.52
CA ASN A 74 -15.01 -5.03 -4.72
C ASN A 74 -16.03 -3.92 -5.10
N PRO A 75 -15.64 -2.64 -5.12
CA PRO A 75 -16.58 -1.54 -5.40
C PRO A 75 -17.11 -1.53 -6.84
N ASN A 76 -16.57 -2.33 -7.75
CA ASN A 76 -17.07 -2.50 -9.12
C ASN A 76 -18.05 -3.67 -9.26
N ASP A 77 -18.23 -4.47 -8.22
CA ASP A 77 -19.11 -5.65 -8.22
C ASP A 77 -20.41 -5.33 -7.49
N THR A 78 -21.45 -5.01 -8.26
CA THR A 78 -22.78 -4.63 -7.73
C THR A 78 -23.44 -5.77 -6.99
N GLU A 79 -23.25 -7.02 -7.44
CA GLU A 79 -23.84 -8.20 -6.78
C GLU A 79 -23.16 -8.44 -5.43
N GLN A 80 -21.87 -8.26 -5.34
CA GLN A 80 -21.13 -8.36 -4.08
C GLN A 80 -21.55 -7.26 -3.09
N ILE A 81 -21.80 -6.04 -3.56
CA ILE A 81 -22.30 -4.93 -2.73
C ILE A 81 -23.71 -5.26 -2.18
N GLU A 82 -24.60 -5.76 -3.04
CA GLU A 82 -25.95 -6.17 -2.65
C GLU A 82 -25.93 -7.26 -1.57
N ASN A 83 -25.15 -8.30 -1.80
CA ASN A 83 -24.97 -9.41 -0.85
C ASN A 83 -24.37 -8.92 0.48
N ALA A 84 -23.41 -7.99 0.45
CA ALA A 84 -22.82 -7.41 1.65
C ALA A 84 -23.81 -6.59 2.46
N ILE A 85 -24.71 -5.83 1.81
CA ILE A 85 -25.78 -5.08 2.46
C ILE A 85 -26.76 -6.05 3.10
N CYS A 86 -27.21 -7.09 2.41
CA CYS A 86 -28.10 -8.11 2.95
C CYS A 86 -27.45 -8.81 4.17
N GLN A 87 -26.20 -9.21 4.05
CA GLN A 87 -25.43 -9.78 5.17
C GLN A 87 -25.37 -8.86 6.38
N ALA A 88 -25.12 -7.57 6.14
CA ALA A 88 -25.04 -6.57 7.21
C ALA A 88 -26.38 -6.37 7.92
N LEU A 89 -27.50 -6.36 7.18
CA LEU A 89 -28.85 -6.22 7.72
C LEU A 89 -29.27 -7.44 8.56
N GLU A 90 -28.82 -8.63 8.20
CA GLU A 90 -29.13 -9.89 8.89
C GLU A 90 -28.14 -10.23 10.01
N MET A 91 -27.04 -9.47 10.13
CA MET A 91 -25.96 -9.76 11.09
C MET A 91 -26.46 -9.59 12.54
N PRO A 92 -26.30 -10.62 13.39
CA PRO A 92 -26.68 -10.52 14.80
C PRO A 92 -25.92 -9.40 15.53
N GLU A 93 -26.60 -8.69 16.42
CA GLU A 93 -26.01 -7.55 17.16
C GLU A 93 -24.73 -7.93 17.90
N GLU A 94 -24.66 -9.12 18.44
CA GLU A 94 -23.48 -9.63 19.14
C GLU A 94 -22.28 -9.75 18.21
N GLU A 95 -22.49 -10.22 16.98
CA GLU A 95 -21.43 -10.31 15.97
C GLU A 95 -20.98 -8.91 15.53
N GLN A 96 -21.91 -7.97 15.33
CA GLN A 96 -21.60 -6.57 14.99
C GLN A 96 -20.68 -5.97 16.06
N LYS A 97 -21.01 -6.14 17.35
CA LYS A 97 -20.22 -5.64 18.48
C LYS A 97 -18.83 -6.27 18.52
N GLN A 98 -18.71 -7.58 18.32
CA GLN A 98 -17.42 -8.25 18.32
C GLN A 98 -16.51 -7.79 17.19
N ARG A 99 -17.05 -7.61 15.99
CA ARG A 99 -16.31 -7.08 14.85
C ARG A 99 -15.83 -5.64 15.10
N LEU A 100 -16.70 -4.78 15.61
CA LEU A 100 -16.35 -3.40 15.96
C LEU A 100 -15.27 -3.35 17.04
N GLN A 101 -15.38 -4.13 18.12
CA GLN A 101 -14.38 -4.17 19.19
C GLN A 101 -12.99 -4.58 18.67
N ARG A 102 -12.91 -5.56 17.77
CA ARG A 102 -11.63 -5.95 17.16
C ARG A 102 -11.04 -4.82 16.33
N MET A 103 -11.84 -4.18 15.47
CA MET A 103 -11.39 -3.02 14.68
C MET A 103 -10.98 -1.84 15.56
N GLN A 104 -11.74 -1.51 16.61
CA GLN A 104 -11.41 -0.46 17.58
C GLN A 104 -10.10 -0.75 18.32
N SER A 105 -9.84 -2.01 18.66
CA SER A 105 -8.58 -2.42 19.28
C SER A 105 -7.38 -2.13 18.37
N ILE A 106 -7.53 -2.35 17.07
CA ILE A 106 -6.50 -2.02 16.08
C ILE A 106 -6.31 -0.50 16.00
N LEU A 107 -7.41 0.28 15.89
CA LEU A 107 -7.35 1.74 15.81
C LEU A 107 -6.72 2.37 17.05
N SER A 108 -6.94 1.81 18.24
CA SER A 108 -6.35 2.31 19.49
C SER A 108 -4.82 2.26 19.51
N VAL A 109 -4.24 1.33 18.76
CA VAL A 109 -2.77 1.15 18.63
C VAL A 109 -2.21 1.91 17.43
N GLN A 110 -2.95 1.97 16.33
CA GLN A 110 -2.53 2.63 15.09
C GLN A 110 -2.81 4.14 15.12
N THR A 111 -2.17 4.82 16.06
CA THR A 111 -2.29 6.27 16.25
C THR A 111 -1.49 7.06 15.19
N VAL A 112 -1.81 8.35 15.04
CA VAL A 112 -1.05 9.27 14.18
C VAL A 112 0.43 9.34 14.56
N ASN A 113 0.75 9.27 15.87
CA ASN A 113 2.12 9.27 16.36
C ASN A 113 2.88 8.01 15.93
N LYS A 114 2.23 6.84 16.02
CA LYS A 114 2.80 5.58 15.54
C LYS A 114 3.02 5.63 14.03
N TRP A 115 2.03 6.06 13.27
CA TRP A 115 2.15 6.20 11.81
C TRP A 115 3.33 7.11 11.43
N ALA A 116 3.46 8.28 12.08
CA ALA A 116 4.57 9.20 11.83
C ALA A 116 5.94 8.57 12.17
N ALA A 117 6.02 7.84 13.29
CA ALA A 117 7.25 7.16 13.68
C ALA A 117 7.63 6.05 12.67
N ASP A 118 6.68 5.23 12.25
CA ASP A 118 6.89 4.15 11.28
C ASP A 118 7.33 4.73 9.91
N PHE A 119 6.70 5.83 9.47
CA PHE A 119 7.09 6.53 8.24
C PHE A 119 8.53 7.05 8.29
N VAL A 120 8.93 7.70 9.38
CA VAL A 120 10.30 8.21 9.55
C VAL A 120 11.31 7.07 9.62
N ASN A 121 10.98 5.98 10.29
CA ASN A 121 11.85 4.80 10.37
C ASN A 121 12.06 4.16 8.98
N GLU A 122 11.01 3.99 8.19
CA GLU A 122 11.11 3.45 6.82
C GLU A 122 11.88 4.39 5.90
N LEU A 123 11.68 5.71 6.02
CA LEU A 123 12.47 6.70 5.29
C LEU A 123 13.95 6.58 5.60
N ASN A 124 14.32 6.48 6.88
CA ASN A 124 15.72 6.33 7.31
C ASN A 124 16.32 5.02 6.79
N ALA A 125 15.59 3.91 6.88
CA ALA A 125 16.02 2.62 6.35
C ALA A 125 16.26 2.68 4.84
N THR A 126 15.39 3.35 4.09
CA THR A 126 15.53 3.56 2.66
C THR A 126 16.72 4.45 2.31
N CYS A 127 16.95 5.52 3.08
CA CYS A 127 18.15 6.38 2.93
C CYS A 127 19.43 5.59 3.15
N MET A 128 19.52 4.78 4.21
CA MET A 128 20.67 3.93 4.47
C MET A 128 20.92 2.93 3.35
N LYS A 129 19.87 2.30 2.84
CA LYS A 129 19.95 1.37 1.70
C LYS A 129 20.48 2.07 0.43
N ASN A 130 19.98 3.26 0.15
CA ASN A 130 20.44 4.07 -0.99
C ASN A 130 21.91 4.50 -0.84
N ASP A 131 22.34 4.87 0.37
CA ASP A 131 23.75 5.22 0.63
C ASP A 131 24.67 4.01 0.47
N MET A 132 24.25 2.81 0.87
CA MET A 132 25.01 1.58 0.59
C MET A 132 25.11 1.32 -0.92
N LEU A 133 24.05 1.55 -1.68
CA LEU A 133 24.07 1.41 -3.14
C LEU A 133 24.97 2.48 -3.80
N ARG A 134 24.97 3.71 -3.29
CA ARG A 134 25.89 4.78 -3.76
C ARG A 134 27.36 4.44 -3.51
N LYS A 135 27.68 3.85 -2.35
CA LYS A 135 29.05 3.41 -2.03
C LYS A 135 29.56 2.31 -2.97
N LYS A 136 28.67 1.53 -3.59
CA LYS A 136 29.02 0.53 -4.60
C LYS A 136 29.26 1.11 -6.00
N ARG A 137 28.93 2.39 -6.24
CA ARG A 137 29.22 3.05 -7.52
C ARG A 137 30.71 3.30 -7.66
N ILE A 138 31.26 2.95 -8.82
CA ILE A 138 32.64 3.27 -9.19
C ILE A 138 32.71 4.77 -9.45
N VAL A 139 33.38 5.51 -8.54
CA VAL A 139 33.59 6.96 -8.67
C VAL A 139 34.94 7.22 -9.36
N ALA A 140 35.14 8.45 -9.86
CA ALA A 140 36.36 8.83 -10.60
C ALA A 140 37.65 8.50 -9.86
N ALA A 141 37.68 8.68 -8.52
CA ALA A 141 38.86 8.31 -7.71
C ALA A 141 39.14 6.80 -7.72
N THR A 142 38.11 5.98 -7.67
CA THR A 142 38.21 4.51 -7.76
C THR A 142 38.72 4.08 -9.16
N ILE A 143 38.23 4.75 -10.22
CA ILE A 143 38.71 4.50 -11.59
C ILE A 143 40.20 4.82 -11.71
N ALA A 144 40.62 5.95 -11.14
CA ALA A 144 42.05 6.32 -11.14
C ALA A 144 42.92 5.29 -10.41
N GLN A 145 42.46 4.78 -9.26
CA GLN A 145 43.18 3.72 -8.53
C GLN A 145 43.19 2.40 -9.30
N ILE A 146 42.13 2.01 -9.96
CA ILE A 146 42.04 0.81 -10.80
C ILE A 146 43.04 0.93 -11.96
N LYS A 147 43.07 2.07 -12.65
CA LYS A 147 44.01 2.34 -13.74
C LYS A 147 45.45 2.26 -13.27
N LEU A 148 45.79 2.85 -12.12
CA LEU A 148 47.13 2.79 -11.55
C LEU A 148 47.54 1.36 -11.24
N LYS A 149 46.71 0.58 -10.55
CA LYS A 149 46.97 -0.83 -10.26
C LYS A 149 47.08 -1.67 -11.52
N TYR A 150 46.23 -1.45 -12.51
CA TYR A 150 46.27 -2.12 -13.80
C TYR A 150 47.62 -1.87 -14.51
N ASN A 151 48.09 -0.62 -14.54
CA ASN A 151 49.36 -0.27 -15.19
C ASN A 151 50.61 -0.83 -14.47
N GLN A 152 50.54 -0.98 -13.14
CA GLN A 152 51.64 -1.50 -12.32
C GLN A 152 51.69 -3.04 -12.26
N ALA A 153 50.58 -3.71 -12.62
CA ALA A 153 50.52 -5.17 -12.54
C ALA A 153 51.39 -5.86 -13.57
N LYS A 154 52.19 -6.81 -13.12
CA LYS A 154 53.03 -7.66 -14.01
C LYS A 154 52.19 -8.69 -14.78
N GLN A 155 51.14 -9.17 -14.20
CA GLN A 155 50.17 -10.11 -14.80
C GLN A 155 48.77 -9.60 -14.58
N ARG A 156 47.87 -9.81 -15.54
CA ARG A 156 46.52 -9.35 -15.51
C ARG A 156 45.56 -10.48 -15.88
N LEU A 157 44.51 -10.64 -15.11
CA LEU A 157 43.35 -11.46 -15.44
C LEU A 157 42.12 -10.56 -15.47
N ILE A 158 41.46 -10.51 -16.61
CA ILE A 158 40.23 -9.77 -16.79
C ILE A 158 39.12 -10.78 -17.04
N LEU A 159 38.11 -10.79 -16.17
CA LEU A 159 36.88 -11.56 -16.35
C LEU A 159 35.80 -10.60 -16.82
N LEU A 160 35.28 -10.86 -18.01
CA LEU A 160 34.24 -10.06 -18.62
C LEU A 160 32.98 -10.90 -18.75
N ASP A 161 31.84 -10.31 -18.33
CA ASP A 161 30.53 -10.85 -18.63
C ASP A 161 30.22 -10.66 -20.12
N TYR A 162 29.50 -11.61 -20.72
CA TYR A 162 29.29 -11.62 -22.16
C TYR A 162 28.00 -10.90 -22.54
N ASP A 163 26.85 -11.34 -21.95
CA ASP A 163 25.52 -10.83 -22.28
C ASP A 163 25.30 -9.45 -21.66
N GLY A 164 25.04 -8.44 -22.48
CA GLY A 164 24.85 -7.06 -22.03
C GLY A 164 26.16 -6.31 -21.73
N THR A 165 27.33 -6.98 -21.75
CA THR A 165 28.64 -6.39 -21.54
C THR A 165 29.47 -6.35 -22.83
N LEU A 166 29.68 -7.48 -23.45
CA LEU A 166 30.44 -7.62 -24.71
C LEU A 166 29.52 -7.66 -25.93
N THR A 167 28.30 -8.10 -25.75
CA THR A 167 27.24 -8.06 -26.79
C THR A 167 25.96 -7.49 -26.20
N ALA A 168 25.11 -6.89 -27.04
CA ALA A 168 23.81 -6.40 -26.60
C ALA A 168 22.92 -7.59 -26.20
N LEU A 169 22.08 -7.38 -25.15
CA LEU A 169 21.11 -8.38 -24.73
C LEU A 169 20.18 -8.77 -25.91
N LYS A 170 20.02 -10.08 -26.11
CA LYS A 170 19.20 -10.65 -27.17
C LYS A 170 18.04 -11.44 -26.57
N PRO A 171 16.89 -11.54 -27.27
CA PRO A 171 15.75 -12.34 -26.81
C PRO A 171 16.06 -13.84 -26.65
N ARG A 172 17.01 -14.34 -27.43
CA ARG A 172 17.45 -15.75 -27.39
C ARG A 172 18.95 -15.82 -27.25
N PRO A 173 19.49 -16.74 -26.41
CA PRO A 173 20.94 -16.89 -26.20
C PRO A 173 21.71 -17.17 -27.47
N GLU A 174 21.18 -17.95 -28.42
CA GLU A 174 21.78 -18.28 -29.70
C GLU A 174 22.00 -17.08 -30.64
N ASP A 175 21.27 -15.99 -30.42
CA ASP A 175 21.37 -14.74 -31.21
C ASP A 175 22.50 -13.84 -30.69
N ALA A 176 23.05 -14.12 -29.49
CA ALA A 176 24.12 -13.37 -28.87
C ALA A 176 25.50 -13.82 -29.40
N GLN A 177 25.75 -13.66 -30.69
CA GLN A 177 27.01 -14.02 -31.29
C GLN A 177 28.05 -12.90 -31.20
N PRO A 178 29.36 -13.21 -31.03
CA PRO A 178 30.39 -12.19 -30.97
C PRO A 178 30.52 -11.47 -32.33
N THR A 179 30.73 -10.17 -32.26
CA THR A 179 30.96 -9.35 -33.47
C THR A 179 32.42 -9.63 -34.01
N PRO A 180 32.63 -9.38 -35.31
CA PRO A 180 33.97 -9.51 -35.87
C PRO A 180 35.02 -8.67 -35.16
N GLU A 181 34.67 -7.47 -34.68
CA GLU A 181 35.55 -6.60 -33.89
C GLU A 181 35.90 -7.25 -32.55
N LEU A 182 34.96 -7.92 -31.90
CA LEU A 182 35.22 -8.60 -30.61
C LEU A 182 36.13 -9.82 -30.78
N ILE A 183 36.03 -10.52 -31.92
CA ILE A 183 36.87 -11.67 -32.22
C ILE A 183 38.29 -11.23 -32.54
N SER A 184 38.50 -10.00 -33.03
CA SER A 184 39.80 -9.45 -33.42
C SER A 184 40.66 -8.89 -32.28
N ILE A 185 40.09 -8.81 -31.07
CA ILE A 185 40.77 -8.38 -29.84
C ILE A 185 41.43 -9.53 -29.15
#